data_02a4d07a157085eec225e30c06bf76f7
#
_entry.id   02a4d07a157085eec225e30c06bf76f7
#
_cell.length_a   1.000
_cell.length_b   1.000
_cell.length_c   1.000
_cell.angle_alpha   90.00
_cell.angle_beta   90.00
_cell.angle_gamma   90.00
#
_symmetry.space_group_name_H-M   'P 1'
#
loop_
_entity.id
_entity.type
_entity.pdbx_description
1 polymer ?
#
loop_
_entity_poly.entity_id
_entity_poly.type
_entity_poly.pdbx_seq_one_letter_code
_entity_poly.pdbx_strand_id
1 'polypeptide(L)'
;MVLTKADTLDYLKNRITKSRIEDLMIVTGKMYGENRKQILADIQSQFKGQTIVVRSSCSNEDSSETSNAGHYDSILDVDADDRDAVCHAVETVFDSYKKDLPDIRNEQVLIQTQTKSIISSGVIFSREIKLGRLYYAISYDEDSTDAVTSGSGGKTIYIARTAESSSLPEHWGVLVTAMRELEDIFPEYPLDVEFAVGADLTVTIFQVRPLAACIKKLENPSDYKEDRAKNDRIFGELINETKQQYQKLSDLLYEKQAILSDMAFWNPAEIIGVNPHPLDFSLYREIITKAAWNQGLTTIGYRVVDGD
;
A
#
# COMPACT_ATOMS: atom_id res chain seq x y z
N MET A 1 4.94 4.43 -18.86
CA MET A 1 6.08 5.36 -18.71
C MET A 1 6.31 5.47 -17.20
N VAL A 2 7.46 5.06 -16.72
CA VAL A 2 7.81 5.25 -15.30
C VAL A 2 8.29 6.70 -15.18
N LEU A 3 7.55 7.52 -14.46
CA LEU A 3 7.91 8.89 -14.12
C LEU A 3 8.77 8.89 -12.86
N THR A 4 9.57 9.92 -12.65
CA THR A 4 10.26 10.12 -11.37
C THR A 4 9.24 10.39 -10.24
N LYS A 5 9.66 10.32 -8.98
CA LYS A 5 8.82 10.68 -7.83
C LYS A 5 8.19 12.07 -7.99
N ALA A 6 9.01 13.07 -8.33
CA ALA A 6 8.56 14.46 -8.49
C ALA A 6 7.57 14.60 -9.66
N ASP A 7 7.89 14.04 -10.84
CA ASP A 7 7.02 14.12 -12.00
C ASP A 7 5.69 13.39 -11.78
N THR A 8 5.70 12.26 -11.05
CA THR A 8 4.48 11.51 -10.69
C THR A 8 3.57 12.36 -9.81
N LEU A 9 4.12 13.03 -8.79
CA LEU A 9 3.35 13.88 -7.90
C LEU A 9 2.80 15.11 -8.60
N ASP A 10 3.60 15.76 -9.46
CA ASP A 10 3.14 16.90 -10.26
C ASP A 10 2.03 16.50 -11.23
N TYR A 11 2.16 15.33 -11.87
CA TYR A 11 1.12 14.76 -12.72
C TYR A 11 -0.19 14.52 -11.97
N LEU A 12 -0.12 14.04 -10.72
CA LEU A 12 -1.28 13.71 -9.89
C LEU A 12 -1.94 14.94 -9.27
N LYS A 13 -1.21 16.02 -8.99
CA LYS A 13 -1.65 17.19 -8.21
C LYS A 13 -3.01 17.73 -8.64
N ASN A 14 -3.32 17.72 -9.95
CA ASN A 14 -4.56 18.25 -10.51
C ASN A 14 -5.54 17.15 -10.97
N ARG A 15 -5.30 15.88 -10.62
CA ARG A 15 -6.10 14.73 -11.09
C ARG A 15 -6.76 13.96 -9.97
N ILE A 16 -6.21 14.03 -8.78
CA ILE A 16 -6.76 13.37 -7.60
C ILE A 16 -7.76 14.27 -6.87
N THR A 17 -8.79 13.64 -6.28
CA THR A 17 -9.86 14.32 -5.54
C THR A 17 -10.12 13.66 -4.18
N LYS A 18 -9.64 12.43 -3.97
CA LYS A 18 -9.81 11.65 -2.74
C LYS A 18 -8.60 11.72 -1.82
N SER A 19 -7.54 12.33 -2.32
CA SER A 19 -6.31 12.62 -1.58
C SER A 19 -5.75 13.94 -2.08
N ARG A 20 -4.68 14.40 -1.43
CA ARG A 20 -3.97 15.61 -1.85
C ARG A 20 -2.48 15.35 -2.02
N ILE A 21 -1.86 16.24 -2.76
CA ILE A 21 -0.41 16.40 -2.81
C ILE A 21 -0.11 17.80 -2.30
N GLU A 22 0.82 17.89 -1.36
CA GLU A 22 1.25 19.17 -0.83
C GLU A 22 1.85 20.05 -1.93
N ASP A 23 1.87 21.37 -1.69
CA ASP A 23 2.51 22.27 -2.62
C ASP A 23 3.94 21.84 -2.85
N LEU A 24 4.34 21.82 -4.11
CA LEU A 24 5.64 21.32 -4.54
C LEU A 24 6.33 22.24 -5.54
N MET A 25 7.66 22.18 -5.53
CA MET A 25 8.53 22.74 -6.54
C MET A 25 9.57 21.69 -6.94
N ILE A 26 9.80 21.57 -8.25
CA ILE A 26 10.79 20.65 -8.81
C ILE A 26 11.98 21.45 -9.30
N VAL A 27 13.18 21.09 -8.83
CA VAL A 27 14.42 21.76 -9.21
C VAL A 27 15.37 20.74 -9.81
N THR A 28 15.81 20.93 -11.04
CA THR A 28 16.84 20.08 -11.64
C THR A 28 18.25 20.58 -11.30
N GLY A 29 19.23 19.67 -11.33
CA GLY A 29 20.64 20.03 -11.12
C GLY A 29 21.13 21.10 -12.08
N LYS A 30 20.62 21.10 -13.35
CA LYS A 30 20.91 22.13 -14.34
C LYS A 30 20.35 23.48 -13.91
N MET A 31 19.07 23.56 -13.56
CA MET A 31 18.41 24.79 -13.12
C MET A 31 19.14 25.40 -11.94
N TYR A 32 19.47 24.56 -10.94
CA TYR A 32 20.16 25.00 -9.75
C TYR A 32 21.59 25.49 -10.04
N GLY A 33 22.34 24.79 -10.88
CA GLY A 33 23.69 25.18 -11.28
C GLY A 33 23.75 26.49 -12.05
N GLU A 34 22.77 26.74 -12.93
CA GLU A 34 22.73 27.96 -13.76
C GLU A 34 22.15 29.18 -13.02
N ASN A 35 21.17 28.97 -12.12
CA ASN A 35 20.37 30.06 -11.54
C ASN A 35 20.16 29.94 -10.03
N ARG A 36 21.16 29.44 -9.28
CA ARG A 36 21.06 29.15 -7.83
C ARG A 36 20.38 30.26 -7.02
N LYS A 37 20.80 31.53 -7.21
CA LYS A 37 20.27 32.67 -6.45
C LYS A 37 18.78 32.88 -6.68
N GLN A 38 18.34 32.72 -7.93
CA GLN A 38 16.94 32.88 -8.31
C GLN A 38 16.11 31.72 -7.77
N ILE A 39 16.57 30.47 -7.93
CA ILE A 39 15.87 29.27 -7.41
C ILE A 39 15.64 29.36 -5.90
N LEU A 40 16.66 29.77 -5.12
CA LEU A 40 16.51 29.96 -3.67
C LEU A 40 15.48 31.07 -3.36
N ALA A 41 15.46 32.16 -4.12
CA ALA A 41 14.46 33.22 -3.95
C ALA A 41 13.04 32.73 -4.30
N ASP A 42 12.90 31.92 -5.35
CA ASP A 42 11.63 31.34 -5.78
C ASP A 42 11.08 30.38 -4.73
N ILE A 43 11.94 29.51 -4.14
CA ILE A 43 11.56 28.63 -3.03
C ILE A 43 11.05 29.44 -1.84
N GLN A 44 11.82 30.46 -1.40
CA GLN A 44 11.41 31.31 -0.30
C GLN A 44 10.09 32.06 -0.57
N SER A 45 9.89 32.50 -1.81
CA SER A 45 8.66 33.18 -2.22
C SER A 45 7.45 32.26 -2.20
N GLN A 46 7.58 31.05 -2.77
CA GLN A 46 6.49 30.09 -2.87
C GLN A 46 6.09 29.51 -1.51
N PHE A 47 7.07 29.20 -0.65
CA PHE A 47 6.85 28.53 0.63
C PHE A 47 6.98 29.44 1.84
N LYS A 48 6.80 30.75 1.65
CA LYS A 48 6.95 31.75 2.71
C LYS A 48 6.18 31.39 3.98
N GLY A 49 6.85 31.42 5.12
CA GLY A 49 6.27 31.11 6.44
C GLY A 49 5.94 29.64 6.65
N GLN A 50 6.43 28.75 5.79
CA GLN A 50 6.16 27.31 5.88
C GLN A 50 7.41 26.54 6.26
N THR A 51 7.19 25.38 6.88
CA THR A 51 8.20 24.33 7.00
C THR A 51 8.12 23.44 5.76
N ILE A 52 9.25 23.17 5.15
CA ILE A 52 9.35 22.36 3.94
C ILE A 52 10.18 21.10 4.17
N VAL A 53 9.98 20.13 3.28
CA VAL A 53 10.84 18.96 3.13
C VAL A 53 11.52 19.01 1.76
N VAL A 54 12.82 18.70 1.74
CA VAL A 54 13.62 18.61 0.52
C VAL A 54 13.96 17.13 0.31
N ARG A 55 13.44 16.54 -0.76
CA ARG A 55 13.49 15.09 -1.02
C ARG A 55 14.21 14.78 -2.33
N SER A 56 14.85 13.64 -2.33
CA SER A 56 15.39 13.06 -3.57
C SER A 56 14.27 12.69 -4.55
N SER A 57 14.58 12.83 -5.83
CA SER A 57 13.75 12.37 -6.96
C SER A 57 14.66 12.12 -8.16
N CYS A 58 15.52 11.12 -8.05
CA CYS A 58 16.44 10.81 -9.13
C CYS A 58 15.96 9.62 -9.98
N SER A 59 16.48 9.55 -11.20
CA SER A 59 16.09 8.54 -12.19
C SER A 59 16.41 7.10 -11.78
N ASN A 60 17.38 6.89 -10.88
CA ASN A 60 17.79 5.57 -10.37
C ASN A 60 17.00 5.13 -9.13
N GLU A 61 16.17 5.98 -8.55
CA GLU A 61 15.42 5.68 -7.32
C GLU A 61 14.21 4.77 -7.61
N ASP A 62 13.55 4.99 -8.73
CA ASP A 62 12.29 4.33 -9.12
C ASP A 62 12.47 3.48 -10.39
N SER A 63 13.34 2.45 -10.34
CA SER A 63 13.40 1.50 -11.45
C SER A 63 12.31 0.42 -11.29
N SER A 64 11.77 -0.07 -12.41
CA SER A 64 10.81 -1.19 -12.44
C SER A 64 11.39 -2.51 -11.89
N GLU A 65 12.69 -2.57 -11.64
CA GLU A 65 13.39 -3.78 -11.24
C GLU A 65 13.91 -3.76 -9.81
N THR A 66 14.22 -2.59 -9.26
CA THR A 66 14.76 -2.44 -7.90
C THR A 66 14.15 -1.22 -7.23
N SER A 67 13.76 -1.38 -5.97
CA SER A 67 13.38 -0.27 -5.11
C SER A 67 14.61 0.14 -4.29
N ASN A 68 15.16 1.31 -4.59
CA ASN A 68 16.26 1.92 -3.83
C ASN A 68 15.72 2.92 -2.78
N ALA A 69 14.57 2.62 -2.19
CA ALA A 69 13.96 3.47 -1.17
C ALA A 69 14.95 3.73 -0.01
N GLY A 70 15.14 5.00 0.33
CA GLY A 70 16.05 5.41 1.40
C GLY A 70 17.54 5.44 1.03
N HIS A 71 17.89 5.27 -0.26
CA HIS A 71 19.29 5.33 -0.70
C HIS A 71 19.84 6.76 -0.78
N TYR A 72 18.97 7.73 -1.08
CA TYR A 72 19.33 9.15 -1.13
C TYR A 72 18.69 9.96 -0.01
N ASP A 73 19.30 11.11 0.28
CA ASP A 73 18.94 11.92 1.43
C ASP A 73 17.58 12.62 1.25
N SER A 74 16.87 12.78 2.36
CA SER A 74 15.70 13.64 2.52
C SER A 74 15.88 14.49 3.75
N ILE A 75 15.71 15.80 3.64
CA ILE A 75 15.89 16.75 4.72
C ILE A 75 14.54 17.29 5.15
N LEU A 76 14.14 16.98 6.37
CA LEU A 76 12.90 17.41 7.01
C LEU A 76 13.12 18.71 7.79
N ASP A 77 12.02 19.33 8.22
CA ASP A 77 11.99 20.47 9.15
C ASP A 77 12.80 21.69 8.68
N VAL A 78 12.87 21.91 7.36
CA VAL A 78 13.56 23.07 6.79
C VAL A 78 12.65 24.29 6.86
N ASP A 79 13.10 25.36 7.52
CA ASP A 79 12.41 26.65 7.50
C ASP A 79 12.62 27.31 6.12
N ALA A 80 11.53 27.52 5.38
CA ALA A 80 11.58 28.11 4.04
C ALA A 80 12.04 29.58 4.06
N ASP A 81 11.89 30.29 5.18
CA ASP A 81 12.36 31.68 5.33
C ASP A 81 13.86 31.75 5.63
N ASP A 82 14.48 30.66 6.11
CA ASP A 82 15.92 30.55 6.29
C ASP A 82 16.63 30.13 4.99
N ARG A 83 17.20 31.12 4.30
CA ARG A 83 17.87 30.89 3.02
C ARG A 83 19.06 29.93 3.11
N ASP A 84 19.81 29.98 4.18
CA ASP A 84 21.00 29.14 4.35
C ASP A 84 20.59 27.70 4.64
N ALA A 85 19.53 27.49 5.41
CA ALA A 85 18.96 26.17 5.66
C ALA A 85 18.40 25.56 4.35
N VAL A 86 17.64 26.32 3.58
CA VAL A 86 17.12 25.88 2.25
C VAL A 86 18.28 25.52 1.32
N CYS A 87 19.28 26.38 1.24
CA CYS A 87 20.45 26.16 0.41
C CYS A 87 21.18 24.86 0.80
N HIS A 88 21.45 24.68 2.09
CA HIS A 88 22.11 23.49 2.61
C HIS A 88 21.31 22.22 2.33
N ALA A 89 20.00 22.23 2.53
CA ALA A 89 19.14 21.09 2.27
C ALA A 89 19.16 20.67 0.79
N VAL A 90 19.02 21.62 -0.13
CA VAL A 90 19.04 21.35 -1.58
C VAL A 90 20.39 20.80 -2.02
N GLU A 91 21.50 21.39 -1.51
CA GLU A 91 22.85 20.93 -1.84
C GLU A 91 23.15 19.53 -1.26
N THR A 92 22.72 19.27 -0.04
CA THR A 92 22.88 17.94 0.58
C THR A 92 22.21 16.86 -0.28
N VAL A 93 20.99 17.10 -0.76
CA VAL A 93 20.29 16.11 -1.62
C VAL A 93 21.02 15.95 -2.96
N PHE A 94 21.43 17.02 -3.64
CA PHE A 94 22.21 16.88 -4.89
C PHE A 94 23.57 16.22 -4.66
N ASP A 95 24.22 16.47 -3.53
CA ASP A 95 25.51 15.84 -3.22
C ASP A 95 25.37 14.34 -2.96
N SER A 96 24.22 13.88 -2.43
CA SER A 96 23.95 12.46 -2.25
C SER A 96 23.94 11.71 -3.60
N TYR A 97 23.48 12.35 -4.67
CA TYR A 97 23.45 11.74 -6.02
C TYR A 97 24.84 11.51 -6.61
N LYS A 98 25.81 12.38 -6.29
CA LYS A 98 27.17 12.33 -6.86
C LYS A 98 27.91 11.05 -6.50
N LYS A 99 27.45 10.29 -5.50
CA LYS A 99 28.03 9.00 -5.12
C LYS A 99 27.86 7.95 -6.21
N ASP A 100 26.71 8.00 -6.93
CA ASP A 100 26.30 6.95 -7.87
C ASP A 100 26.13 7.46 -9.29
N LEU A 101 25.95 8.77 -9.48
CA LEU A 101 25.64 9.36 -10.78
C LEU A 101 26.75 10.32 -11.22
N PRO A 102 27.36 10.07 -12.40
CA PRO A 102 28.44 10.92 -12.93
C PRO A 102 27.94 12.27 -13.43
N ASP A 103 26.66 12.39 -13.77
CA ASP A 103 26.02 13.62 -14.24
C ASP A 103 24.64 13.78 -13.58
N ILE A 104 24.48 14.84 -12.79
CA ILE A 104 23.25 15.15 -12.04
C ILE A 104 22.43 16.27 -12.68
N ARG A 105 22.78 16.77 -13.85
CA ARG A 105 22.12 17.93 -14.45
C ARG A 105 20.63 17.72 -14.70
N ASN A 106 20.22 16.51 -15.02
CA ASN A 106 18.83 16.16 -15.26
C ASN A 106 18.13 15.58 -14.02
N GLU A 107 18.88 15.29 -12.95
CA GLU A 107 18.30 14.78 -11.73
C GLU A 107 17.53 15.86 -10.99
N GLN A 108 16.48 15.45 -10.29
CA GLN A 108 15.53 16.35 -9.65
C GLN A 108 15.67 16.32 -8.15
N VAL A 109 15.46 17.47 -7.53
CA VAL A 109 15.17 17.62 -6.11
C VAL A 109 13.74 18.13 -5.99
N LEU A 110 12.97 17.48 -5.13
CA LEU A 110 11.58 17.81 -4.84
C LEU A 110 11.51 18.60 -3.53
N ILE A 111 11.02 19.81 -3.59
CA ILE A 111 10.72 20.66 -2.43
C ILE A 111 9.22 20.63 -2.21
N GLN A 112 8.76 20.30 -1.00
CA GLN A 112 7.33 20.25 -0.68
C GLN A 112 7.05 20.90 0.68
N THR A 113 5.82 21.43 0.85
CA THR A 113 5.32 21.77 2.18
C THR A 113 5.33 20.52 3.06
N GLN A 114 5.83 20.63 4.27
CA GLN A 114 5.83 19.52 5.23
C GLN A 114 4.42 19.29 5.81
N THR A 115 3.89 18.09 5.64
CA THR A 115 2.58 17.70 6.20
C THR A 115 2.64 17.69 7.72
N LYS A 116 1.61 18.25 8.36
CA LYS A 116 1.49 18.37 9.83
C LYS A 116 0.26 17.60 10.34
N SER A 117 0.21 17.39 11.65
CA SER A 117 -0.95 16.77 12.33
C SER A 117 -1.31 15.39 11.79
N ILE A 118 -0.30 14.57 11.55
CA ILE A 118 -0.44 13.20 11.04
C ILE A 118 -0.87 12.28 12.19
N ILE A 119 -1.88 11.42 11.94
CA ILE A 119 -2.34 10.38 12.87
C ILE A 119 -1.85 8.99 12.45
N SER A 120 -1.55 8.79 11.19
CA SER A 120 -0.89 7.58 10.69
C SER A 120 -0.17 7.88 9.39
N SER A 121 0.96 7.23 9.18
CA SER A 121 1.72 7.29 7.94
C SER A 121 2.30 5.93 7.60
N GLY A 122 2.63 5.72 6.34
CA GLY A 122 3.19 4.45 5.92
C GLY A 122 3.12 4.20 4.44
N VAL A 123 3.03 2.92 4.11
CA VAL A 123 2.98 2.44 2.74
C VAL A 123 1.75 1.56 2.54
N ILE A 124 1.01 1.80 1.48
CA ILE A 124 -0.09 0.94 1.04
C ILE A 124 0.25 0.31 -0.31
N PHE A 125 0.15 -1.00 -0.38
CA PHE A 125 0.31 -1.77 -1.60
C PHE A 125 -1.05 -2.21 -2.13
N SER A 126 -1.26 -2.10 -3.43
CA SER A 126 -2.51 -2.53 -4.07
C SER A 126 -2.70 -4.04 -4.08
N ARG A 127 -1.63 -4.79 -3.76
CA ARG A 127 -1.64 -6.25 -3.59
C ARG A 127 -0.70 -6.68 -2.47
N GLU A 128 -0.99 -7.80 -1.84
CA GLU A 128 -0.05 -8.44 -0.92
C GLU A 128 1.21 -8.88 -1.68
N ILE A 129 2.40 -8.57 -1.11
CA ILE A 129 3.67 -8.64 -1.82
C ILE A 129 4.15 -10.08 -2.06
N LYS A 130 3.96 -11.00 -1.08
CA LYS A 130 4.56 -12.34 -1.12
C LYS A 130 3.91 -13.24 -2.16
N LEU A 131 2.58 -13.23 -2.22
CA LEU A 131 1.79 -14.13 -3.06
C LEU A 131 0.93 -13.39 -4.10
N GLY A 132 0.95 -12.05 -4.10
CA GLY A 132 0.13 -11.25 -5.01
C GLY A 132 -1.38 -11.33 -4.73
N ARG A 133 -1.77 -11.67 -3.49
CA ARG A 133 -3.19 -11.83 -3.11
C ARG A 133 -3.95 -10.51 -3.22
N LEU A 134 -5.27 -10.64 -3.38
CA LEU A 134 -6.20 -9.53 -3.61
C LEU A 134 -6.57 -8.77 -2.32
N TYR A 135 -5.54 -8.30 -1.60
CA TYR A 135 -5.67 -7.46 -0.42
C TYR A 135 -4.87 -6.18 -0.61
N TYR A 136 -5.39 -5.07 -0.13
CA TYR A 136 -4.55 -3.93 0.20
C TYR A 136 -3.70 -4.33 1.40
N ALA A 137 -2.39 -4.23 1.28
CA ALA A 137 -1.47 -4.46 2.39
C ALA A 137 -0.95 -3.10 2.86
N ILE A 138 -1.22 -2.75 4.12
CA ILE A 138 -0.87 -1.45 4.69
C ILE A 138 0.14 -1.68 5.80
N SER A 139 1.34 -1.16 5.62
CA SER A 139 2.35 -1.08 6.67
C SER A 139 2.41 0.36 7.17
N TYR A 140 2.16 0.58 8.47
CA TYR A 140 1.96 1.92 9.02
C TYR A 140 2.52 2.08 10.42
N ASP A 141 2.73 3.35 10.80
CA ASP A 141 3.06 3.80 12.14
C ASP A 141 2.04 4.86 12.58
N GLU A 142 1.72 4.90 13.89
CA GLU A 142 0.80 5.87 14.48
C GLU A 142 1.56 7.06 15.11
N ASP A 143 2.86 6.91 15.37
CA ASP A 143 3.63 7.86 16.16
C ASP A 143 4.73 8.60 15.38
N SER A 144 5.10 8.16 14.16
CA SER A 144 6.16 8.81 13.37
C SER A 144 5.95 8.69 11.86
N THR A 145 6.47 9.69 11.12
CA THR A 145 6.52 9.67 9.64
C THR A 145 7.67 8.83 9.08
N ASP A 146 8.67 8.52 9.89
CA ASP A 146 9.97 7.98 9.43
C ASP A 146 10.13 6.48 9.67
N ALA A 147 9.38 5.90 10.61
CA ALA A 147 9.58 4.52 11.06
C ALA A 147 9.28 3.47 9.97
N VAL A 148 8.29 3.72 9.11
CA VAL A 148 7.90 2.76 8.07
C VAL A 148 8.80 2.84 6.86
N THR A 149 9.23 4.04 6.48
CA THR A 149 10.14 4.24 5.33
C THR A 149 11.57 3.80 5.64
N SER A 150 11.97 3.84 6.91
CA SER A 150 13.28 3.34 7.39
C SER A 150 13.33 1.82 7.61
N GLY A 151 12.21 1.08 7.45
CA GLY A 151 12.17 -0.38 7.63
C GLY A 151 12.27 -0.85 9.09
N SER A 152 12.11 0.05 10.07
CA SER A 152 12.32 -0.23 11.51
C SER A 152 11.11 -0.81 12.25
N GLY A 153 10.10 -1.35 11.52
CA GLY A 153 9.02 -2.13 12.08
C GLY A 153 7.74 -1.33 12.32
N GLY A 154 6.82 -1.38 11.38
CA GLY A 154 5.46 -0.89 11.52
C GLY A 154 4.46 -2.02 11.74
N LYS A 155 3.24 -1.68 12.13
CA LYS A 155 2.09 -2.60 12.11
C LYS A 155 1.71 -2.87 10.65
N THR A 156 1.31 -4.10 10.36
CA THR A 156 0.79 -4.44 9.02
C THR A 156 -0.64 -4.94 9.14
N ILE A 157 -1.52 -4.39 8.33
CA ILE A 157 -2.91 -4.85 8.18
C ILE A 157 -3.21 -5.19 6.73
N TYR A 158 -4.19 -6.07 6.55
CA TYR A 158 -4.68 -6.48 5.24
C TYR A 158 -6.17 -6.15 5.13
N ILE A 159 -6.55 -5.45 4.08
CA ILE A 159 -7.92 -5.07 3.78
C ILE A 159 -8.33 -5.72 2.46
N ALA A 160 -9.42 -6.48 2.47
CA ALA A 160 -9.94 -7.08 1.26
C ALA A 160 -10.27 -5.98 0.22
N ARG A 161 -9.86 -6.16 -1.02
CA ARG A 161 -10.12 -5.17 -2.08
C ARG A 161 -11.60 -4.85 -2.29
N THR A 162 -12.46 -5.82 -1.99
CA THR A 162 -13.93 -5.69 -2.07
C THR A 162 -14.56 -5.09 -0.81
N ALA A 163 -13.79 -4.79 0.24
CA ALA A 163 -14.33 -4.16 1.44
C ALA A 163 -14.92 -2.78 1.11
N GLU A 164 -16.10 -2.50 1.62
CA GLU A 164 -16.70 -1.17 1.49
C GLU A 164 -15.95 -0.20 2.41
N SER A 165 -15.53 0.95 1.89
CA SER A 165 -14.78 1.95 2.66
C SER A 165 -15.55 2.41 3.90
N SER A 166 -16.88 2.46 3.83
CA SER A 166 -17.77 2.82 4.94
C SER A 166 -17.85 1.78 6.08
N SER A 167 -17.40 0.55 5.83
CA SER A 167 -17.36 -0.53 6.83
C SER A 167 -16.03 -0.59 7.59
N LEU A 168 -15.07 0.23 7.20
CA LEU A 168 -13.73 0.30 7.80
C LEU A 168 -13.66 1.43 8.84
N PRO A 169 -12.69 1.37 9.77
CA PRO A 169 -12.32 2.57 10.54
C PRO A 169 -12.06 3.75 9.59
N GLU A 170 -12.52 4.95 9.96
CA GLU A 170 -12.61 6.12 9.06
C GLU A 170 -11.29 6.42 8.35
N HIS A 171 -10.16 6.40 9.07
CA HIS A 171 -8.84 6.66 8.50
C HIS A 171 -8.40 5.61 7.46
N TRP A 172 -8.82 4.33 7.61
CA TRP A 172 -8.58 3.32 6.58
C TRP A 172 -9.58 3.42 5.42
N GLY A 173 -10.81 3.83 5.71
CA GLY A 173 -11.84 4.04 4.69
C GLY A 173 -11.44 5.13 3.69
N VAL A 174 -10.93 6.28 4.17
CA VAL A 174 -10.45 7.36 3.29
C VAL A 174 -9.20 6.95 2.52
N LEU A 175 -8.27 6.20 3.16
CA LEU A 175 -7.05 5.72 2.51
C LEU A 175 -7.37 4.73 1.39
N VAL A 176 -8.25 3.75 1.63
CA VAL A 176 -8.66 2.79 0.59
C VAL A 176 -9.38 3.48 -0.56
N THR A 177 -10.17 4.53 -0.26
CA THR A 177 -10.84 5.33 -1.29
C THR A 177 -9.83 6.09 -2.15
N ALA A 178 -8.81 6.68 -1.54
CA ALA A 178 -7.71 7.34 -2.25
C ALA A 178 -6.91 6.34 -3.09
N MET A 179 -6.63 5.15 -2.55
CA MET A 179 -5.90 4.11 -3.27
C MET A 179 -6.65 3.64 -4.52
N ARG A 180 -7.96 3.48 -4.45
CA ARG A 180 -8.79 3.12 -5.62
C ARG A 180 -8.76 4.17 -6.72
N GLU A 181 -8.81 5.45 -6.35
CA GLU A 181 -8.66 6.55 -7.31
C GLU A 181 -7.29 6.48 -8.02
N LEU A 182 -6.21 6.21 -7.29
CA LEU A 182 -4.87 6.05 -7.88
C LEU A 182 -4.78 4.84 -8.81
N GLU A 183 -5.41 3.72 -8.46
CA GLU A 183 -5.49 2.53 -9.32
C GLU A 183 -6.30 2.79 -10.60
N ASP A 184 -7.29 3.68 -10.57
CA ASP A 184 -8.05 4.06 -11.76
C ASP A 184 -7.25 4.99 -12.68
N ILE A 185 -6.35 5.81 -12.10
CA ILE A 185 -5.42 6.66 -12.85
C ILE A 185 -4.28 5.83 -13.47
N PHE A 186 -3.80 4.81 -12.75
CA PHE A 186 -2.71 3.91 -13.18
C PHE A 186 -3.18 2.45 -13.26
N PRO A 187 -4.07 2.09 -14.20
CA PRO A 187 -4.69 0.78 -14.24
C PRO A 187 -3.78 -0.35 -14.73
N GLU A 188 -2.61 -0.04 -15.28
CA GLU A 188 -1.75 -1.00 -15.99
C GLU A 188 -0.88 -1.86 -15.07
N TYR A 189 -0.71 -1.48 -13.80
CA TYR A 189 0.17 -2.17 -12.86
C TYR A 189 -0.27 -2.01 -11.40
N PRO A 190 0.12 -2.96 -10.53
CA PRO A 190 -0.08 -2.80 -9.10
C PRO A 190 0.77 -1.65 -8.55
N LEU A 191 0.25 -0.98 -7.53
CA LEU A 191 0.84 0.23 -6.96
C LEU A 191 1.46 0.00 -5.59
N ASP A 192 2.53 0.73 -5.35
CA ASP A 192 3.20 0.99 -4.08
C ASP A 192 3.07 2.49 -3.81
N VAL A 193 2.41 2.86 -2.71
CA VAL A 193 2.04 4.25 -2.41
C VAL A 193 2.45 4.62 -1.00
N GLU A 194 3.28 5.66 -0.87
CA GLU A 194 3.59 6.28 0.42
C GLU A 194 2.53 7.33 0.76
N PHE A 195 2.02 7.27 1.98
CA PHE A 195 0.91 8.12 2.42
C PHE A 195 1.06 8.63 3.85
N ALA A 196 0.31 9.68 4.15
CA ALA A 196 -0.09 10.03 5.51
C ALA A 196 -1.59 10.30 5.58
N VAL A 197 -2.19 10.05 6.74
CA VAL A 197 -3.55 10.46 7.07
C VAL A 197 -3.46 11.49 8.18
N GLY A 198 -4.05 12.66 7.94
CA GLY A 198 -4.13 13.74 8.91
C GLY A 198 -5.24 13.55 9.92
N ALA A 199 -5.21 14.33 11.01
CA ALA A 199 -6.27 14.35 12.02
C ALA A 199 -7.64 14.80 11.45
N ASP A 200 -7.64 15.50 10.34
CA ASP A 200 -8.81 15.90 9.56
C ASP A 200 -9.29 14.83 8.56
N LEU A 201 -8.73 13.63 8.64
CA LEU A 201 -8.93 12.51 7.71
C LEU A 201 -8.51 12.79 6.26
N THR A 202 -7.75 13.84 6.02
CA THR A 202 -7.17 14.10 4.70
C THR A 202 -6.00 13.14 4.45
N VAL A 203 -6.05 12.45 3.31
CA VAL A 203 -4.96 11.59 2.84
C VAL A 203 -3.98 12.42 2.02
N THR A 204 -2.73 12.46 2.44
CA THR A 204 -1.63 13.07 1.67
C THR A 204 -0.77 11.98 1.03
N ILE A 205 -0.49 12.10 -0.25
CA ILE A 205 0.34 11.16 -1.02
C ILE A 205 1.76 11.73 -1.14
N PHE A 206 2.74 10.91 -0.77
CA PHE A 206 4.17 11.26 -0.83
C PHE A 206 4.92 10.60 -1.97
N GLN A 207 4.45 9.45 -2.45
CA GLN A 207 5.01 8.74 -3.59
C GLN A 207 3.98 7.76 -4.14
N VAL A 208 3.97 7.59 -5.47
CA VAL A 208 3.24 6.54 -6.17
C VAL A 208 4.18 5.90 -7.17
N ARG A 209 4.34 4.59 -7.12
CA ARG A 209 5.19 3.84 -8.04
C ARG A 209 4.62 2.45 -8.34
N PRO A 210 5.08 1.81 -9.42
CA PRO A 210 4.77 0.42 -9.70
C PRO A 210 5.30 -0.50 -8.62
N LEU A 211 4.49 -1.48 -8.17
CA LEU A 211 4.90 -2.49 -7.21
C LEU A 211 5.74 -3.57 -7.89
N ALA A 212 7.04 -3.33 -8.05
CA ALA A 212 7.99 -4.16 -8.79
C ALA A 212 7.97 -5.64 -8.37
N ALA A 213 7.86 -5.92 -7.07
CA ALA A 213 7.82 -7.29 -6.54
C ALA A 213 6.64 -8.11 -7.05
N CYS A 214 5.50 -7.48 -7.36
CA CYS A 214 4.33 -8.14 -7.92
C CYS A 214 4.38 -8.19 -9.45
N ILE A 215 4.91 -7.16 -10.11
CA ILE A 215 5.04 -7.14 -11.59
C ILE A 215 5.88 -8.32 -12.08
N LYS A 216 6.98 -8.63 -11.42
CA LYS A 216 7.85 -9.78 -11.75
C LYS A 216 7.15 -11.14 -11.66
N LYS A 217 6.02 -11.23 -10.95
CA LYS A 217 5.23 -12.46 -10.78
C LYS A 217 4.04 -12.56 -11.72
N LEU A 218 3.75 -11.50 -12.49
CA LEU A 218 2.68 -11.52 -13.49
C LEU A 218 3.16 -12.32 -14.71
N GLU A 219 2.34 -13.25 -15.18
CA GLU A 219 2.62 -14.03 -16.40
C GLU A 219 2.65 -13.10 -17.62
N ASN A 220 1.73 -12.14 -17.66
CA ASN A 220 1.67 -11.13 -18.71
C ASN A 220 1.30 -9.77 -18.12
N PRO A 221 2.28 -8.88 -17.87
CA PRO A 221 2.02 -7.56 -17.30
C PRO A 221 1.08 -6.68 -18.14
N SER A 222 0.99 -6.89 -19.46
CA SER A 222 0.12 -6.11 -20.34
C SER A 222 -1.38 -6.35 -20.07
N ASP A 223 -1.73 -7.50 -19.49
CA ASP A 223 -3.13 -7.90 -19.26
C ASP A 223 -3.58 -7.58 -17.83
N TYR A 224 -2.72 -6.94 -17.03
CA TYR A 224 -2.99 -6.67 -15.61
C TYR A 224 -4.33 -5.98 -15.36
N LYS A 225 -4.69 -5.01 -16.19
CA LYS A 225 -5.95 -4.26 -16.05
C LYS A 225 -7.18 -5.18 -16.18
N GLU A 226 -7.18 -6.06 -17.18
CA GLU A 226 -8.27 -7.01 -17.40
C GLU A 226 -8.32 -8.07 -16.32
N ASP A 227 -7.16 -8.61 -15.94
CA ASP A 227 -7.01 -9.58 -14.87
C ASP A 227 -7.43 -9.00 -13.51
N ARG A 228 -7.11 -7.73 -13.24
CA ARG A 228 -7.56 -7.03 -12.03
C ARG A 228 -9.09 -6.99 -11.97
N ALA A 229 -9.74 -6.50 -13.00
CA ALA A 229 -11.19 -6.36 -13.04
C ALA A 229 -11.91 -7.74 -12.94
N LYS A 230 -11.38 -8.75 -13.61
CA LYS A 230 -11.89 -10.12 -13.54
C LYS A 230 -11.73 -10.70 -12.12
N ASN A 231 -10.58 -10.57 -11.54
CA ASN A 231 -10.27 -11.10 -10.21
C ASN A 231 -11.07 -10.38 -9.11
N ASP A 232 -11.20 -9.05 -9.17
CA ASP A 232 -11.99 -8.28 -8.21
C ASP A 232 -13.48 -8.72 -8.27
N ARG A 233 -14.02 -9.01 -9.47
CA ARG A 233 -15.38 -9.55 -9.65
C ARG A 233 -15.53 -10.93 -9.04
N ILE A 234 -14.65 -11.87 -9.39
CA ILE A 234 -14.69 -13.25 -8.87
C ILE A 234 -14.60 -13.25 -7.35
N PHE A 235 -13.71 -12.45 -6.80
CA PHE A 235 -13.54 -12.34 -5.35
C PHE A 235 -14.77 -11.75 -4.66
N GLY A 236 -15.41 -10.75 -5.29
CA GLY A 236 -16.68 -10.20 -4.81
C GLY A 236 -17.82 -11.23 -4.82
N GLU A 237 -17.91 -12.04 -5.87
CA GLU A 237 -18.87 -13.14 -5.98
C GLU A 237 -18.65 -14.18 -4.89
N LEU A 238 -17.40 -14.60 -4.66
CA LEU A 238 -17.02 -15.55 -3.59
C LEU A 238 -17.35 -15.03 -2.19
N ILE A 239 -17.07 -13.76 -1.92
CA ILE A 239 -17.42 -13.14 -0.61
C ILE A 239 -18.94 -13.15 -0.42
N ASN A 240 -19.72 -12.80 -1.43
CA ASN A 240 -21.16 -12.79 -1.34
C ASN A 240 -21.72 -14.21 -1.13
N GLU A 241 -21.20 -15.18 -1.83
CA GLU A 241 -21.55 -16.58 -1.64
C GLU A 241 -21.21 -17.06 -0.23
N THR A 242 -20.02 -16.76 0.26
CA THR A 242 -19.59 -17.08 1.64
C THR A 242 -20.51 -16.44 2.68
N LYS A 243 -20.91 -15.19 2.50
CA LYS A 243 -21.87 -14.50 3.39
C LYS A 243 -23.23 -15.22 3.41
N GLN A 244 -23.71 -15.66 2.25
CA GLN A 244 -24.97 -16.40 2.14
C GLN A 244 -24.89 -17.77 2.83
N GLN A 245 -23.79 -18.49 2.67
CA GLN A 245 -23.56 -19.76 3.34
C GLN A 245 -23.46 -19.57 4.87
N TYR A 246 -22.74 -18.55 5.31
CA TYR A 246 -22.66 -18.18 6.73
C TYR A 246 -24.06 -17.88 7.31
N GLN A 247 -24.89 -17.11 6.61
CA GLN A 247 -26.25 -16.80 7.05
C GLN A 247 -27.10 -18.07 7.18
N LYS A 248 -27.06 -18.97 6.18
CA LYS A 248 -27.76 -20.26 6.26
C LYS A 248 -27.32 -21.08 7.46
N LEU A 249 -26.02 -21.11 7.73
CA LEU A 249 -25.47 -21.83 8.88
C LEU A 249 -25.89 -21.20 10.20
N SER A 250 -25.86 -19.87 10.32
CA SER A 250 -26.35 -19.14 11.49
C SER A 250 -27.85 -19.41 11.76
N ASP A 251 -28.66 -19.44 10.69
CA ASP A 251 -30.10 -19.75 10.79
C ASP A 251 -30.32 -21.20 11.29
N LEU A 252 -29.52 -22.16 10.79
CA LEU A 252 -29.57 -23.57 11.25
C LEU A 252 -29.16 -23.72 12.71
N LEU A 253 -28.21 -22.95 13.17
CA LEU A 253 -27.71 -22.99 14.54
C LEU A 253 -28.60 -22.20 15.52
N TYR A 254 -29.59 -21.46 15.04
CA TYR A 254 -30.46 -20.56 15.81
C TYR A 254 -29.70 -19.49 16.62
N GLU A 255 -28.50 -19.12 16.16
CA GLU A 255 -27.64 -18.14 16.80
C GLU A 255 -27.54 -16.86 15.96
N LYS A 256 -27.59 -15.69 16.61
CA LYS A 256 -27.45 -14.40 15.92
C LYS A 256 -26.01 -14.10 15.52
N GLN A 257 -25.06 -14.66 16.24
CA GLN A 257 -23.63 -14.62 15.94
C GLN A 257 -23.01 -15.98 16.24
N ALA A 258 -22.43 -16.60 15.23
CA ALA A 258 -21.63 -17.81 15.37
C ALA A 258 -20.19 -17.50 14.98
N ILE A 259 -19.24 -17.85 15.83
CA ILE A 259 -17.82 -17.86 15.47
C ILE A 259 -17.55 -19.26 14.93
N LEU A 260 -17.27 -19.32 13.63
CA LEU A 260 -16.91 -20.57 12.98
C LEU A 260 -15.40 -20.74 13.04
N SER A 261 -14.96 -21.85 13.58
CA SER A 261 -13.56 -22.28 13.50
C SER A 261 -13.51 -23.49 12.58
N ASP A 262 -12.61 -23.47 11.64
CA ASP A 262 -12.38 -24.60 10.75
C ASP A 262 -11.80 -25.81 11.49
N MET A 263 -11.13 -25.58 12.63
CA MET A 263 -10.48 -26.65 13.39
C MET A 263 -10.41 -26.38 14.89
N ALA A 264 -11.31 -27.00 15.63
CA ALA A 264 -11.26 -26.97 17.09
C ALA A 264 -10.14 -27.87 17.68
N PHE A 265 -9.73 -28.92 16.98
CA PHE A 265 -8.88 -29.96 17.57
C PHE A 265 -7.74 -30.48 16.71
N TRP A 266 -7.84 -30.44 15.38
CA TRP A 266 -6.78 -30.86 14.49
C TRP A 266 -6.91 -30.28 13.09
N ASN A 267 -5.81 -30.31 12.33
CA ASN A 267 -5.77 -29.83 10.95
C ASN A 267 -5.74 -31.01 9.97
N PRO A 268 -6.72 -31.18 9.07
CA PRO A 268 -6.69 -32.23 8.05
C PRO A 268 -5.40 -32.27 7.24
N ALA A 269 -4.78 -31.12 6.99
CA ALA A 269 -3.53 -31.05 6.25
C ALA A 269 -2.36 -31.80 6.91
N GLU A 270 -2.43 -32.05 8.22
CA GLU A 270 -1.45 -32.88 8.94
C GLU A 270 -1.56 -34.37 8.59
N ILE A 271 -2.72 -34.79 8.10
CA ILE A 271 -2.98 -36.21 7.75
C ILE A 271 -2.93 -36.45 6.27
N ILE A 272 -3.61 -35.61 5.48
CA ILE A 272 -3.78 -35.83 4.05
C ILE A 272 -2.99 -34.84 3.19
N GLY A 273 -2.22 -33.94 3.83
CA GLY A 273 -1.43 -32.90 3.15
C GLY A 273 -2.26 -31.68 2.73
N VAL A 274 -1.57 -30.62 2.35
CA VAL A 274 -2.20 -29.34 1.93
C VAL A 274 -2.80 -29.39 0.51
N ASN A 275 -2.42 -30.39 -0.29
CA ASN A 275 -2.95 -30.64 -1.64
C ASN A 275 -3.25 -32.15 -1.79
N PRO A 276 -4.28 -32.68 -1.11
CA PRO A 276 -4.57 -34.09 -1.14
C PRO A 276 -5.06 -34.53 -2.54
N HIS A 277 -4.73 -35.76 -2.90
CA HIS A 277 -5.36 -36.35 -4.10
C HIS A 277 -6.86 -36.52 -3.89
N PRO A 278 -7.69 -36.48 -4.95
CA PRO A 278 -9.14 -36.61 -4.82
C PRO A 278 -9.61 -37.87 -4.08
N LEU A 279 -8.87 -38.96 -4.22
CA LEU A 279 -9.18 -40.20 -3.50
C LEU A 279 -8.91 -40.07 -1.99
N ASP A 280 -7.76 -39.48 -1.61
CA ASP A 280 -7.39 -39.28 -0.20
C ASP A 280 -8.39 -38.35 0.49
N PHE A 281 -8.79 -37.28 -0.20
CA PHE A 281 -9.82 -36.37 0.31
C PHE A 281 -11.17 -37.08 0.48
N SER A 282 -11.59 -37.88 -0.51
CA SER A 282 -12.86 -38.61 -0.46
C SER A 282 -12.87 -39.64 0.68
N LEU A 283 -11.79 -40.39 0.86
CA LEU A 283 -11.66 -41.36 1.96
C LEU A 283 -11.65 -40.67 3.30
N TYR A 284 -10.89 -39.57 3.44
CA TYR A 284 -10.87 -38.81 4.68
C TYR A 284 -12.28 -38.31 5.03
N ARG A 285 -12.99 -37.72 4.07
CA ARG A 285 -14.35 -37.24 4.26
C ARG A 285 -15.30 -38.33 4.75
N GLU A 286 -15.32 -39.47 4.09
CA GLU A 286 -16.28 -40.55 4.41
C GLU A 286 -15.93 -41.27 5.72
N ILE A 287 -14.67 -41.61 5.93
CA ILE A 287 -14.26 -42.44 7.06
C ILE A 287 -14.00 -41.61 8.33
N ILE A 288 -13.36 -40.47 8.17
CA ILE A 288 -12.96 -39.63 9.30
C ILE A 288 -14.03 -38.61 9.64
N THR A 289 -14.33 -37.69 8.68
CA THR A 289 -15.21 -36.57 8.99
C THR A 289 -16.65 -37.05 9.26
N LYS A 290 -17.28 -37.78 8.35
CA LYS A 290 -18.68 -38.16 8.48
C LYS A 290 -18.89 -39.26 9.54
N ALA A 291 -18.04 -40.27 9.57
CA ALA A 291 -18.26 -41.41 10.44
C ALA A 291 -17.70 -41.19 11.87
N ALA A 292 -16.39 -41.03 12.00
CA ALA A 292 -15.76 -41.03 13.31
C ALA A 292 -15.80 -39.63 13.98
N TRP A 293 -15.48 -38.56 13.23
CA TRP A 293 -15.30 -37.25 13.81
C TRP A 293 -16.62 -36.60 14.23
N ASN A 294 -17.61 -36.64 13.36
CA ASN A 294 -18.92 -36.08 13.66
C ASN A 294 -19.59 -36.80 14.84
N GLN A 295 -19.41 -38.09 14.92
CA GLN A 295 -19.91 -38.86 16.06
C GLN A 295 -19.18 -38.47 17.36
N GLY A 296 -17.85 -38.32 17.33
CA GLY A 296 -17.05 -37.86 18.46
C GLY A 296 -17.44 -36.46 18.92
N LEU A 297 -17.58 -35.51 18.02
CA LEU A 297 -18.01 -34.13 18.30
C LEU A 297 -19.40 -34.09 18.92
N THR A 298 -20.35 -34.86 18.44
CA THR A 298 -21.71 -34.94 19.00
C THR A 298 -21.66 -35.43 20.47
N THR A 299 -20.77 -36.37 20.78
CA THR A 299 -20.61 -36.92 22.14
C THR A 299 -20.15 -35.88 23.14
N ILE A 300 -19.39 -34.87 22.72
CA ILE A 300 -18.92 -33.78 23.58
C ILE A 300 -19.76 -32.49 23.45
N GLY A 301 -20.94 -32.59 22.84
CA GLY A 301 -21.94 -31.52 22.80
C GLY A 301 -21.91 -30.60 21.61
N TYR A 302 -21.08 -30.87 20.60
CA TYR A 302 -21.11 -30.12 19.35
C TYR A 302 -22.29 -30.55 18.47
N ARG A 303 -22.85 -29.59 17.75
CA ARG A 303 -23.85 -29.91 16.71
C ARG A 303 -23.15 -30.21 15.40
N VAL A 304 -23.54 -31.30 14.79
CA VAL A 304 -23.13 -31.68 13.45
C VAL A 304 -24.16 -31.18 12.48
N VAL A 305 -23.75 -30.48 11.43
CA VAL A 305 -24.61 -30.06 10.34
C VAL A 305 -24.58 -31.14 9.27
N ASP A 306 -25.76 -31.51 8.74
CA ASP A 306 -25.86 -32.47 7.64
C ASP A 306 -25.07 -31.97 6.42
N GLY A 307 -24.12 -32.75 6.03
CA GLY A 307 -23.14 -32.39 5.01
C GLY A 307 -21.73 -32.75 5.50
N ASP A 308 -20.78 -32.13 5.00
CA ASP A 308 -19.37 -32.42 5.34
C ASP A 308 -18.85 -31.51 6.43
#